data_47586f3e63c9238713fa0bdc090ab7b2
#
_entry.id   47586f3e63c9238713fa0bdc090ab7b2
#
_cell.length_a   1.000
_cell.length_b   1.000
_cell.length_c   1.000
_cell.angle_alpha   90.00
_cell.angle_beta   90.00
_cell.angle_gamma   90.00
#
_symmetry.space_group_name_H-M   'P 1'
#
loop_
_entity.id
_entity.type
_entity.pdbx_description
1 polymer ?
#
loop_
_entity_poly.entity_id
_entity_poly.type
_entity_poly.pdbx_seq_one_letter_code
_entity_poly.pdbx_strand_id
1 'polypeptide(L)'
;RGAAGSLSDETYVDILSYVLKVNEFPAGSAELRTDQLANVQLVSKTGPEPVPNFSLIRVVGCLTQSDRAWLLTNTTEPARSGNPQPSAEERAAAANSPLGSETFDLMVSAAYSPERSIGHKVEVRGFLIRRPTLSRINITSLEPLQPTCGG
;
A
#
# COMPACT_ATOMS: atom_id res chain seq x y z
N ARG A 1 0.46 2.17 -42.61
CA ARG A 1 0.03 1.78 -41.25
C ARG A 1 1.31 1.60 -40.47
N GLY A 2 1.64 2.52 -39.51
CA GLY A 2 2.77 2.37 -38.59
C GLY A 2 2.57 1.13 -37.72
N ALA A 3 3.64 0.36 -37.51
CA ALA A 3 3.60 -0.77 -36.60
C ALA A 3 3.40 -0.27 -35.16
N ALA A 4 2.57 -0.92 -34.37
CA ALA A 4 2.47 -0.66 -32.94
C ALA A 4 3.86 -0.83 -32.31
N GLY A 5 4.31 0.13 -31.48
CA GLY A 5 5.63 0.10 -30.85
C GLY A 5 6.78 0.65 -31.73
N SER A 6 6.49 1.40 -32.79
CA SER A 6 7.51 1.95 -33.70
C SER A 6 8.17 3.26 -33.22
N LEU A 7 7.69 3.85 -32.13
CA LEU A 7 8.28 5.06 -31.56
C LEU A 7 9.39 4.69 -30.56
N SER A 8 10.35 5.60 -30.37
CA SER A 8 11.36 5.43 -29.32
C SER A 8 10.72 5.62 -27.92
N ASP A 9 11.34 5.03 -26.90
CA ASP A 9 10.87 5.16 -25.52
C ASP A 9 10.81 6.63 -25.06
N GLU A 10 11.76 7.46 -25.50
CA GLU A 10 11.77 8.91 -25.26
C GLU A 10 10.55 9.59 -25.86
N THR A 11 10.17 9.23 -27.11
CA THR A 11 8.97 9.77 -27.74
C THR A 11 7.70 9.37 -27.00
N TYR A 12 7.64 8.15 -26.44
CA TYR A 12 6.53 7.72 -25.59
C TYR A 12 6.46 8.53 -24.30
N VAL A 13 7.60 8.82 -23.66
CA VAL A 13 7.66 9.67 -22.46
C VAL A 13 7.21 11.09 -22.75
N ASP A 14 7.62 11.66 -23.88
CA ASP A 14 7.19 13.01 -24.30
C ASP A 14 5.67 13.07 -24.50
N ILE A 15 5.11 12.08 -25.21
CA ILE A 15 3.66 11.98 -25.42
C ILE A 15 2.94 11.83 -24.07
N LEU A 16 3.43 10.96 -23.18
CA LEU A 16 2.85 10.77 -21.86
C LEU A 16 2.88 12.07 -21.05
N SER A 17 4.02 12.75 -21.03
CA SER A 17 4.20 14.02 -20.33
C SER A 17 3.24 15.10 -20.85
N TYR A 18 3.06 15.17 -22.18
CA TYR A 18 2.11 16.07 -22.80
C TYR A 18 0.66 15.73 -22.40
N VAL A 19 0.28 14.47 -22.46
CA VAL A 19 -1.07 14.01 -22.06
C VAL A 19 -1.36 14.34 -20.59
N LEU A 20 -0.40 14.08 -19.70
CA LEU A 20 -0.52 14.42 -18.28
C LEU A 20 -0.68 15.93 -18.08
N LYS A 21 0.13 16.73 -18.76
CA LYS A 21 0.08 18.20 -18.70
C LYS A 21 -1.27 18.77 -19.20
N VAL A 22 -1.77 18.29 -20.35
CA VAL A 22 -3.06 18.74 -20.91
C VAL A 22 -4.23 18.38 -20.01
N ASN A 23 -4.13 17.25 -19.29
CA ASN A 23 -5.11 16.83 -18.30
C ASN A 23 -4.86 17.42 -16.91
N GLU A 24 -3.95 18.42 -16.81
CA GLU A 24 -3.63 19.18 -15.60
C GLU A 24 -3.20 18.31 -14.40
N PHE A 25 -2.53 17.20 -14.64
CA PHE A 25 -1.87 16.46 -13.58
C PHE A 25 -0.73 17.29 -12.99
N PRO A 26 -0.52 17.23 -11.66
CA PRO A 26 0.57 17.96 -11.02
C PRO A 26 1.92 17.56 -11.61
N ALA A 27 2.74 18.55 -11.96
CA ALA A 27 4.10 18.31 -12.41
C ALA A 27 4.97 17.90 -11.20
N GLY A 28 5.84 16.93 -11.39
CA GLY A 28 6.89 16.59 -10.43
C GLY A 28 8.01 17.64 -10.41
N SER A 29 8.93 17.51 -9.45
CA SER A 29 10.10 18.38 -9.31
C SER A 29 11.24 18.03 -10.28
N ALA A 30 11.16 16.90 -10.97
CA ALA A 30 12.16 16.42 -11.92
C ALA A 30 11.51 16.05 -13.26
N GLU A 31 12.31 16.09 -14.32
CA GLU A 31 11.90 15.65 -15.65
C GLU A 31 11.59 14.15 -15.66
N LEU A 32 10.51 13.78 -16.35
CA LEU A 32 10.13 12.38 -16.50
C LEU A 32 11.10 11.68 -17.46
N ARG A 33 11.73 10.59 -17.00
CA ARG A 33 12.72 9.81 -17.77
C ARG A 33 12.31 8.36 -17.88
N THR A 34 12.72 7.70 -18.97
CA THR A 34 12.41 6.30 -19.26
C THR A 34 12.88 5.34 -18.18
N ASP A 35 14.08 5.56 -17.64
CA ASP A 35 14.70 4.73 -16.59
C ASP A 35 14.01 4.85 -15.22
N GLN A 36 13.17 5.86 -15.04
CA GLN A 36 12.48 6.15 -13.78
C GLN A 36 10.99 5.81 -13.80
N LEU A 37 10.41 5.47 -14.95
CA LEU A 37 8.97 5.23 -15.11
C LEU A 37 8.39 4.24 -14.10
N ALA A 38 9.13 3.20 -13.74
CA ALA A 38 8.70 2.21 -12.75
C ALA A 38 8.49 2.78 -11.33
N ASN A 39 9.13 3.93 -11.05
CA ASN A 39 9.10 4.59 -9.74
C ASN A 39 8.19 5.83 -9.73
N VAL A 40 7.57 6.16 -10.86
CA VAL A 40 6.68 7.33 -10.97
C VAL A 40 5.28 6.97 -10.53
N GLN A 41 4.75 7.71 -9.57
CA GLN A 41 3.36 7.62 -9.15
C GLN A 41 2.56 8.76 -9.75
N LEU A 42 1.49 8.43 -10.48
CA LEU A 42 0.53 9.42 -10.94
C LEU A 42 -0.36 9.84 -9.76
N VAL A 43 -0.33 11.12 -9.45
CA VAL A 43 -1.16 11.72 -8.40
C VAL A 43 -2.24 12.55 -9.07
N SER A 44 -3.49 12.37 -8.68
CA SER A 44 -4.61 13.17 -9.20
C SER A 44 -4.52 14.63 -8.70
N LYS A 45 -5.26 15.55 -9.32
CA LYS A 45 -5.33 16.97 -8.89
C LYS A 45 -5.73 17.15 -7.43
N THR A 46 -6.48 16.22 -6.89
CA THR A 46 -6.99 16.19 -5.51
C THR A 46 -6.09 15.43 -4.53
N GLY A 47 -4.89 15.05 -4.97
CA GLY A 47 -3.98 14.19 -4.22
C GLY A 47 -4.12 12.71 -4.58
N PRO A 48 -3.40 11.81 -3.89
CA PRO A 48 -3.52 10.39 -4.13
C PRO A 48 -4.96 9.94 -3.83
N GLU A 49 -5.59 9.28 -4.79
CA GLU A 49 -6.92 8.73 -4.58
C GLU A 49 -6.89 7.68 -3.46
N PRO A 50 -7.85 7.75 -2.54
CA PRO A 50 -7.96 6.71 -1.52
C PRO A 50 -8.10 5.35 -2.18
N VAL A 51 -7.38 4.36 -1.66
CA VAL A 51 -7.47 3.00 -2.19
C VAL A 51 -8.94 2.55 -2.22
N PRO A 52 -9.46 2.08 -3.37
CA PRO A 52 -10.86 1.67 -3.48
C PRO A 52 -11.23 0.53 -2.54
N ASN A 53 -12.52 0.45 -2.23
CA ASN A 53 -13.08 -0.68 -1.49
C ASN A 53 -12.81 -2.00 -2.23
N PHE A 54 -12.60 -3.08 -1.48
CA PHE A 54 -12.25 -4.43 -1.97
C PHE A 54 -10.93 -4.53 -2.74
N SER A 55 -10.07 -3.51 -2.69
CA SER A 55 -8.69 -3.64 -3.19
C SER A 55 -7.86 -4.50 -2.25
N LEU A 56 -6.96 -5.29 -2.83
CA LEU A 56 -5.88 -5.93 -2.08
C LEU A 56 -4.87 -4.84 -1.67
N ILE A 57 -4.65 -4.72 -0.36
CA ILE A 57 -3.77 -3.72 0.24
C ILE A 57 -2.67 -4.34 1.08
N ARG A 58 -1.65 -3.56 1.34
CA ARG A 58 -0.67 -3.77 2.40
C ARG A 58 -0.72 -2.61 3.39
N VAL A 59 -0.58 -2.92 4.67
CA VAL A 59 -0.57 -1.96 5.78
C VAL A 59 0.41 -2.45 6.83
N VAL A 60 1.19 -1.55 7.42
CA VAL A 60 2.07 -1.85 8.56
C VAL A 60 1.47 -1.20 9.79
N GLY A 61 1.43 -1.90 10.90
CA GLY A 61 0.87 -1.39 12.15
C GLY A 61 1.18 -2.27 13.36
N CYS A 62 0.55 -1.97 14.46
CA CYS A 62 0.65 -2.68 15.72
C CYS A 62 -0.51 -3.65 15.88
N LEU A 63 -0.24 -4.93 16.02
CA LEU A 63 -1.29 -5.91 16.29
C LEU A 63 -1.70 -5.84 17.76
N THR A 64 -2.97 -5.58 17.99
CA THR A 64 -3.57 -5.56 19.31
C THR A 64 -4.85 -6.38 19.34
N GLN A 65 -5.28 -6.75 20.54
CA GLN A 65 -6.56 -7.40 20.76
C GLN A 65 -7.38 -6.58 21.75
N SER A 66 -8.63 -6.30 21.40
CA SER A 66 -9.58 -5.66 22.29
C SER A 66 -10.84 -6.51 22.35
N ASP A 67 -11.23 -6.94 23.56
CA ASP A 67 -12.28 -7.92 23.81
C ASP A 67 -12.10 -9.20 23.00
N ARG A 68 -12.81 -9.33 21.88
CA ARG A 68 -12.69 -10.47 20.95
C ARG A 68 -12.31 -10.04 19.53
N ALA A 69 -12.00 -8.76 19.34
CA ALA A 69 -11.63 -8.20 18.05
C ALA A 69 -10.12 -8.07 17.91
N TRP A 70 -9.61 -8.41 16.74
CA TRP A 70 -8.25 -8.15 16.36
C TRP A 70 -8.17 -6.78 15.70
N LEU A 71 -7.30 -5.93 16.21
CA LEU A 71 -7.09 -4.58 15.70
C LEU A 71 -5.66 -4.40 15.23
N LEU A 72 -5.51 -3.69 14.12
CA LEU A 72 -4.23 -3.16 13.68
C LEU A 72 -4.25 -1.66 13.94
N THR A 73 -3.46 -1.20 14.90
CA THR A 73 -3.41 0.19 15.36
C THR A 73 -2.15 0.90 14.88
N ASN A 74 -2.13 2.23 14.92
CA ASN A 74 -1.00 3.06 14.50
C ASN A 74 -0.52 2.71 13.08
N THR A 75 -1.46 2.48 12.16
CA THR A 75 -1.12 1.95 10.85
C THR A 75 -0.59 3.02 9.91
N THR A 76 0.27 2.59 8.98
CA THR A 76 0.55 3.36 7.77
C THR A 76 -0.72 3.53 6.96
N GLU A 77 -0.72 4.49 6.02
CA GLU A 77 -1.78 4.55 5.01
C GLU A 77 -1.83 3.25 4.19
N PRO A 78 -3.04 2.78 3.84
CA PRO A 78 -3.20 1.61 2.99
C PRO A 78 -2.58 1.83 1.62
N ALA A 79 -1.68 0.96 1.21
CA ALA A 79 -1.13 0.96 -0.14
C ALA A 79 -1.61 -0.28 -0.92
N ARG A 80 -1.86 -0.14 -2.22
CA ARG A 80 -2.21 -1.29 -3.07
C ARG A 80 -1.10 -2.33 -3.06
N SER A 81 -1.47 -3.58 -3.05
CA SER A 81 -0.55 -4.71 -3.18
C SER A 81 -0.84 -5.50 -4.44
N GLY A 82 0.19 -5.92 -5.15
CA GLY A 82 0.06 -6.83 -6.29
C GLY A 82 0.03 -8.31 -5.87
N ASN A 83 0.50 -8.62 -4.67
CA ASN A 83 0.63 -9.98 -4.16
C ASN A 83 -0.04 -10.13 -2.80
N PRO A 84 -0.70 -11.27 -2.53
CA PRO A 84 -1.34 -11.54 -1.25
C PRO A 84 -0.35 -11.83 -0.11
N GLN A 85 0.91 -12.08 -0.43
CA GLN A 85 1.99 -12.30 0.53
C GLN A 85 3.20 -11.44 0.18
N PRO A 86 3.95 -10.91 1.18
CA PRO A 86 5.15 -10.10 0.95
C PRO A 86 6.36 -10.95 0.54
N SER A 87 7.22 -10.38 -0.30
CA SER A 87 8.57 -10.89 -0.50
C SER A 87 9.47 -10.59 0.71
N ALA A 88 10.66 -11.20 0.76
CA ALA A 88 11.65 -10.91 1.80
C ALA A 88 12.11 -9.44 1.78
N GLU A 89 12.28 -8.87 0.59
CA GLU A 89 12.68 -7.45 0.41
C GLU A 89 11.57 -6.50 0.87
N GLU A 90 10.31 -6.80 0.54
CA GLU A 90 9.16 -6.00 0.97
C GLU A 90 9.02 -6.01 2.50
N ARG A 91 9.24 -7.16 3.15
CA ARG A 91 9.24 -7.26 4.62
C ARG A 91 10.34 -6.41 5.26
N ALA A 92 11.56 -6.47 4.70
CA ALA A 92 12.68 -5.67 5.19
C ALA A 92 12.40 -4.15 5.06
N ALA A 93 11.82 -3.73 3.94
CA ALA A 93 11.40 -2.34 3.74
C ALA A 93 10.27 -1.94 4.71
N ALA A 94 9.27 -2.81 4.89
CA ALA A 94 8.14 -2.58 5.78
C ALA A 94 8.56 -2.45 7.27
N ALA A 95 9.60 -3.18 7.69
CA ALA A 95 10.12 -3.09 9.04
C ALA A 95 10.58 -1.66 9.41
N ASN A 96 11.10 -0.92 8.43
CA ASN A 96 11.59 0.46 8.60
C ASN A 96 10.52 1.53 8.34
N SER A 97 9.30 1.15 7.94
CA SER A 97 8.23 2.10 7.67
C SER A 97 7.80 2.83 8.95
N PRO A 98 7.68 4.16 8.95
CA PRO A 98 7.13 4.90 10.08
C PRO A 98 5.67 4.50 10.29
N LEU A 99 5.27 4.36 11.54
CA LEU A 99 3.87 4.12 11.90
C LEU A 99 3.05 5.42 11.76
N GLY A 100 1.76 5.27 11.49
CA GLY A 100 0.79 6.35 11.38
C GLY A 100 -0.20 6.36 12.54
N SER A 101 -1.44 6.77 12.27
CA SER A 101 -2.47 6.96 13.31
C SER A 101 -3.79 6.21 13.03
N GLU A 102 -3.93 5.56 11.88
CA GLU A 102 -5.16 4.86 11.55
C GLU A 102 -5.29 3.52 12.30
N THR A 103 -6.51 3.01 12.35
CA THR A 103 -6.82 1.72 12.96
C THR A 103 -7.74 0.93 12.04
N PHE A 104 -7.49 -0.38 11.93
CA PHE A 104 -8.33 -1.31 11.19
C PHE A 104 -8.77 -2.47 12.07
N ASP A 105 -10.01 -2.91 11.88
CA ASP A 105 -10.52 -4.19 12.38
C ASP A 105 -10.03 -5.31 11.45
N LEU A 106 -9.47 -6.39 12.01
CA LEU A 106 -8.93 -7.49 11.22
C LEU A 106 -9.87 -8.71 11.25
N MET A 107 -10.24 -9.19 10.08
CA MET A 107 -10.85 -10.52 9.93
C MET A 107 -9.72 -11.56 9.84
N VAL A 108 -9.41 -12.16 10.97
CA VAL A 108 -8.30 -13.11 11.11
C VAL A 108 -8.87 -14.50 11.37
N SER A 109 -8.38 -15.50 10.65
CA SER A 109 -8.62 -16.91 11.02
C SER A 109 -7.52 -17.44 11.94
N ALA A 110 -7.81 -18.50 12.68
CA ALA A 110 -6.83 -19.16 13.57
C ALA A 110 -5.58 -19.68 12.82
N ALA A 111 -5.66 -19.84 11.50
CA ALA A 111 -4.52 -20.28 10.68
C ALA A 111 -3.33 -19.29 10.72
N TYR A 112 -3.58 -18.01 11.02
CA TYR A 112 -2.54 -16.99 11.10
C TYR A 112 -1.90 -16.87 12.49
N SER A 113 -2.43 -17.59 13.51
CA SER A 113 -1.94 -17.56 14.91
C SER A 113 -1.66 -16.13 15.41
N PRO A 114 -2.62 -15.20 15.31
CA PRO A 114 -2.40 -13.79 15.59
C PRO A 114 -1.98 -13.52 17.04
N GLU A 115 -2.37 -14.39 17.98
CA GLU A 115 -1.99 -14.33 19.40
C GLU A 115 -0.48 -14.30 19.63
N ARG A 116 0.32 -14.88 18.70
CA ARG A 116 1.78 -14.89 18.78
C ARG A 116 2.43 -13.55 18.45
N SER A 117 1.65 -12.66 17.86
CA SER A 117 2.14 -11.38 17.36
C SER A 117 1.49 -10.18 18.07
N ILE A 118 0.79 -10.42 19.19
CA ILE A 118 0.22 -9.32 20.01
C ILE A 118 1.35 -8.41 20.48
N GLY A 119 1.19 -7.09 20.28
CA GLY A 119 2.19 -6.07 20.62
C GLY A 119 3.32 -5.93 19.61
N HIS A 120 3.38 -6.79 18.61
CA HIS A 120 4.38 -6.70 17.55
C HIS A 120 4.01 -5.67 16.49
N LYS A 121 5.03 -5.11 15.86
CA LYS A 121 4.89 -4.44 14.57
C LYS A 121 4.75 -5.52 13.50
N VAL A 122 3.67 -5.45 12.72
CA VAL A 122 3.35 -6.45 11.69
C VAL A 122 3.04 -5.78 10.36
N GLU A 123 3.30 -6.49 9.25
CA GLU A 123 2.70 -6.20 7.96
C GLU A 123 1.47 -7.07 7.77
N VAL A 124 0.37 -6.46 7.43
CA VAL A 124 -0.88 -7.14 7.06
C VAL A 124 -1.16 -6.89 5.59
N ARG A 125 -1.50 -7.95 4.86
CA ARG A 125 -2.09 -7.84 3.53
C ARG A 125 -3.49 -8.43 3.55
N GLY A 126 -4.37 -7.86 2.74
CA GLY A 126 -5.74 -8.32 2.69
C GLY A 126 -6.64 -7.39 1.90
N PHE A 127 -7.90 -7.75 1.80
CA PHE A 127 -8.90 -6.97 1.10
C PHE A 127 -9.49 -5.91 2.03
N LEU A 128 -9.39 -4.64 1.62
CA LEU A 128 -9.94 -3.50 2.35
C LEU A 128 -11.47 -3.50 2.25
N ILE A 129 -12.14 -3.42 3.39
CA ILE A 129 -13.58 -3.26 3.50
C ILE A 129 -13.85 -1.94 4.23
N ARG A 130 -14.18 -0.90 3.48
CA ARG A 130 -14.48 0.41 4.04
C ARG A 130 -15.82 0.39 4.76
N ARG A 131 -15.85 0.99 5.95
CA ARG A 131 -17.05 1.13 6.79
C ARG A 131 -17.13 2.55 7.35
N PRO A 132 -18.32 3.03 7.70
CA PRO A 132 -18.49 4.39 8.22
C PRO A 132 -17.72 4.67 9.52
N THR A 133 -17.59 3.69 10.40
CA THR A 133 -16.94 3.86 11.71
C THR A 133 -15.51 3.35 11.73
N LEU A 134 -15.30 2.07 11.45
CA LEU A 134 -14.01 1.41 11.49
C LEU A 134 -13.86 0.50 10.27
N SER A 135 -12.95 0.84 9.38
CA SER A 135 -12.66 0.01 8.21
C SER A 135 -12.05 -1.32 8.63
N ARG A 136 -12.28 -2.35 7.83
CA ARG A 136 -11.87 -3.72 8.09
C ARG A 136 -10.95 -4.24 7.01
N ILE A 137 -10.05 -5.14 7.39
CA ILE A 137 -9.21 -5.88 6.44
C ILE A 137 -9.51 -7.36 6.58
N ASN A 138 -9.94 -7.99 5.47
CA ASN A 138 -9.99 -9.44 5.38
C ASN A 138 -8.60 -9.94 4.98
N ILE A 139 -7.84 -10.48 5.95
CA ILE A 139 -6.41 -10.71 5.77
C ILE A 139 -6.11 -11.90 4.86
N THR A 140 -5.04 -11.76 4.08
CA THR A 140 -4.42 -12.82 3.27
C THR A 140 -3.03 -13.19 3.77
N SER A 141 -2.38 -12.29 4.53
CA SER A 141 -1.15 -12.58 5.28
C SER A 141 -1.02 -11.68 6.50
N LEU A 142 -0.31 -12.19 7.51
CA LEU A 142 0.08 -11.49 8.73
C LEU A 142 1.53 -11.85 9.02
N GLU A 143 2.44 -10.88 8.84
CA GLU A 143 3.88 -11.10 8.93
C GLU A 143 4.47 -10.25 10.06
N PRO A 144 5.03 -10.87 11.10
CA PRO A 144 5.75 -10.14 12.13
C PRO A 144 7.01 -9.49 11.55
N LEU A 145 7.19 -8.19 11.84
CA LEU A 145 8.34 -7.42 11.39
C LEU A 145 9.31 -7.14 12.53
N GLN A 146 8.77 -6.73 13.69
CA GLN A 146 9.54 -6.42 14.89
C GLN A 146 8.79 -6.88 16.14
N PRO A 147 9.49 -7.31 17.20
CA PRO A 147 8.86 -7.87 18.40
C PRO A 147 8.12 -6.82 19.25
N THR A 148 8.35 -5.54 18.98
CA THR A 148 7.68 -4.43 19.66
C THR A 148 7.20 -3.41 18.66
N CYS A 149 6.13 -2.71 19.03
CA CYS A 149 5.51 -1.69 18.20
C CYS A 149 5.93 -0.30 18.62
N GLY A 150 7.12 0.07 18.28
CA GLY A 150 7.72 1.35 18.61
C GLY A 150 8.63 1.27 19.83
N GLY A 151 9.83 1.72 19.68
CA GLY A 151 10.70 2.13 20.74
C GLY A 151 10.52 3.59 21.01
#